data_4084e99efbbd1abb4bdffce72998de99
#
_entry.id   4084e99efbbd1abb4bdffce72998de99
#
_cell.length_a   1.000
_cell.length_b   1.000
_cell.length_c   1.000
_cell.angle_alpha   90.00
_cell.angle_beta   90.00
_cell.angle_gamma   90.00
#
_symmetry.space_group_name_H-M   'P 1'
#
loop_
_entity.id
_entity.type
_entity.pdbx_description
1 polymer ?
#
loop_
_entity_poly.entity_id
_entity_poly.type
_entity_poly.pdbx_seq_one_letter_code
_entity_poly.pdbx_strand_id
1 'polypeptide(L)'
;MPARTGTAHVVTTTRQYKDRVYRTHLLRRSYREGGTVKNETLGNLSHLSDELVDIIRRSLQGESFVPLGQAFEITRSRAHGHVQAVETAMQRVGFASLIAAKPCRERDLVLAMVASRIVAPQTKLATTRWWQTTTLAEDFTVSDANESELYAAMDWLLQRQSAIEKKLATRHLSAGGLVLYDLSSSYFEGTTCPLATRGYSRDGKHGMLQVNYGLLTDARGCPVAVSVHEGNTSDSKTFLPEV
;
A
#
# COMPACT_ATOMS: atom_id res chain seq x y z
N MET A 1 -14.57 36.79 -51.58
CA MET A 1 -14.50 35.48 -52.26
C MET A 1 -14.96 34.41 -51.28
N PRO A 2 -15.82 33.45 -51.67
CA PRO A 2 -16.24 32.40 -50.75
C PRO A 2 -15.01 31.58 -50.27
N ALA A 3 -14.98 31.28 -48.98
CA ALA A 3 -13.90 30.49 -48.39
C ALA A 3 -13.86 29.10 -49.04
N ARG A 4 -12.71 28.70 -49.62
CA ARG A 4 -12.55 27.37 -50.21
C ARG A 4 -12.55 26.34 -49.10
N THR A 5 -13.55 25.47 -49.11
CA THR A 5 -13.67 24.35 -48.15
C THR A 5 -12.75 23.20 -48.58
N GLY A 6 -11.84 22.78 -47.70
CA GLY A 6 -10.91 21.63 -47.92
C GLY A 6 -10.11 21.31 -46.69
N THR A 7 -9.57 20.10 -46.61
CA THR A 7 -8.83 19.62 -45.45
C THR A 7 -7.40 20.15 -45.50
N ALA A 8 -6.97 20.79 -44.41
CA ALA A 8 -5.57 21.25 -44.22
C ALA A 8 -4.68 20.06 -43.81
N HIS A 9 -3.47 20.04 -44.32
CA HIS A 9 -2.47 19.03 -43.99
C HIS A 9 -1.04 19.59 -44.12
N VAL A 10 -0.09 18.99 -43.43
CA VAL A 10 1.33 19.36 -43.51
C VAL A 10 2.04 18.46 -44.50
N VAL A 11 2.67 19.11 -45.53
CA VAL A 11 3.54 18.43 -46.49
C VAL A 11 4.98 18.73 -46.15
N THR A 12 5.78 17.70 -45.99
CA THR A 12 7.22 17.78 -45.78
C THR A 12 7.96 17.38 -47.06
N THR A 13 8.79 18.25 -47.61
CA THR A 13 9.68 17.92 -48.71
C THR A 13 11.13 17.94 -48.23
N THR A 14 11.88 16.92 -48.62
CA THR A 14 13.31 16.80 -48.30
C THR A 14 14.14 16.96 -49.56
N ARG A 15 15.14 17.85 -49.52
CA ARG A 15 16.05 18.08 -50.61
C ARG A 15 17.48 17.92 -50.10
N GLN A 16 18.25 17.10 -50.72
CA GLN A 16 19.68 16.97 -50.43
C GLN A 16 20.50 17.81 -51.43
N TYR A 17 21.38 18.64 -50.87
CA TYR A 17 22.32 19.40 -51.64
C TYR A 17 23.72 19.29 -51.01
N LYS A 18 24.66 18.66 -51.73
CA LYS A 18 25.98 18.28 -51.19
C LYS A 18 25.75 17.40 -49.93
N ASP A 19 26.47 17.68 -48.84
CA ASP A 19 26.38 16.95 -47.57
C ASP A 19 25.29 17.47 -46.64
N ARG A 20 24.40 18.33 -47.12
CA ARG A 20 23.31 18.92 -46.29
C ARG A 20 21.93 18.50 -46.75
N VAL A 21 21.10 18.14 -45.80
CA VAL A 21 19.69 17.80 -46.00
C VAL A 21 18.85 19.03 -45.58
N TYR A 22 18.05 19.54 -46.51
CA TYR A 22 17.11 20.63 -46.27
C TYR A 22 15.70 20.07 -46.21
N ARG A 23 14.99 20.38 -45.14
CA ARG A 23 13.57 20.03 -44.97
C ARG A 23 12.74 21.30 -45.11
N THR A 24 11.66 21.21 -45.86
CA THR A 24 10.68 22.30 -46.01
C THR A 24 9.33 21.75 -45.58
N HIS A 25 8.69 22.43 -44.62
CA HIS A 25 7.38 22.09 -44.11
C HIS A 25 6.38 23.13 -44.57
N LEU A 26 5.37 22.72 -45.35
CA LEU A 26 4.32 23.58 -45.86
C LEU A 26 2.95 23.13 -45.32
N LEU A 27 2.20 24.06 -44.76
CA LEU A 27 0.79 23.88 -44.48
C LEU A 27 0.01 24.10 -45.78
N ARG A 28 -0.70 23.06 -46.25
CA ARG A 28 -1.44 23.05 -47.51
C ARG A 28 -2.90 22.72 -47.26
N ARG A 29 -3.76 23.22 -48.13
CA ARG A 29 -5.18 22.85 -48.23
C ARG A 29 -5.43 22.18 -49.57
N SER A 30 -6.04 20.98 -49.56
CA SER A 30 -6.55 20.34 -50.75
C SER A 30 -8.01 20.68 -50.94
N TYR A 31 -8.40 21.15 -52.12
CA TYR A 31 -9.79 21.46 -52.47
C TYR A 31 -10.09 21.00 -53.89
N ARG A 32 -11.38 20.83 -54.22
CA ARG A 32 -11.79 20.43 -55.57
C ARG A 32 -12.31 21.64 -56.32
N GLU A 33 -11.86 21.82 -57.57
CA GLU A 33 -12.32 22.83 -58.48
C GLU A 33 -12.43 22.22 -59.87
N GLY A 34 -13.64 22.26 -60.46
CA GLY A 34 -13.89 21.67 -61.78
C GLY A 34 -13.64 20.17 -61.88
N GLY A 35 -13.90 19.42 -60.81
CA GLY A 35 -13.64 17.97 -60.75
C GLY A 35 -12.21 17.55 -60.47
N THR A 36 -11.25 18.51 -60.49
CA THR A 36 -9.81 18.27 -60.24
C THR A 36 -9.42 18.69 -58.84
N VAL A 37 -8.55 17.89 -58.18
CA VAL A 37 -7.96 18.21 -56.88
C VAL A 37 -6.84 19.23 -57.03
N LYS A 38 -6.99 20.40 -56.42
CA LYS A 38 -5.97 21.47 -56.37
C LYS A 38 -5.46 21.62 -54.96
N ASN A 39 -4.20 22.07 -54.85
CA ASN A 39 -3.54 22.31 -53.56
C ASN A 39 -3.16 23.81 -53.47
N GLU A 40 -3.51 24.40 -52.35
CA GLU A 40 -3.16 25.77 -51.99
C GLU A 40 -2.17 25.77 -50.80
N THR A 41 -1.11 26.54 -50.85
CA THR A 41 -0.20 26.71 -49.72
C THR A 41 -0.73 27.79 -48.80
N LEU A 42 -1.06 27.44 -47.57
CA LEU A 42 -1.59 28.34 -46.55
C LEU A 42 -0.47 29.03 -45.76
N GLY A 43 0.66 28.36 -45.60
CA GLY A 43 1.80 28.88 -44.85
C GLY A 43 3.05 28.03 -44.95
N ASN A 44 4.18 28.61 -44.58
CA ASN A 44 5.48 27.97 -44.49
C ASN A 44 5.82 27.75 -43.02
N LEU A 45 5.97 26.50 -42.60
CA LEU A 45 6.27 26.09 -41.24
C LEU A 45 7.76 25.71 -41.02
N SER A 46 8.60 25.91 -42.05
CA SER A 46 10.01 25.42 -42.00
C SER A 46 10.89 26.15 -41.00
N HIS A 47 10.41 27.24 -40.39
CA HIS A 47 11.05 27.98 -39.29
C HIS A 47 10.75 27.37 -37.90
N LEU A 48 9.80 26.43 -37.82
CA LEU A 48 9.46 25.70 -36.60
C LEU A 48 10.32 24.45 -36.44
N SER A 49 10.48 23.99 -35.19
CA SER A 49 11.14 22.70 -34.93
C SER A 49 10.35 21.52 -35.49
N ASP A 50 11.01 20.40 -35.79
CA ASP A 50 10.37 19.20 -36.29
C ASP A 50 9.27 18.68 -35.32
N GLU A 51 9.48 18.84 -33.97
CA GLU A 51 8.52 18.47 -32.96
C GLU A 51 7.22 19.30 -33.03
N LEU A 52 7.36 20.62 -33.20
CA LEU A 52 6.19 21.50 -33.34
C LEU A 52 5.43 21.22 -34.64
N VAL A 53 6.12 20.95 -35.73
CA VAL A 53 5.50 20.54 -37.00
C VAL A 53 4.75 19.22 -36.84
N ASP A 54 5.26 18.28 -36.05
CA ASP A 54 4.59 17.02 -35.77
C ASP A 54 3.31 17.21 -34.92
N ILE A 55 3.38 18.06 -33.89
CA ILE A 55 2.20 18.44 -33.08
C ILE A 55 1.11 19.03 -33.99
N ILE A 56 1.47 19.95 -34.90
CA ILE A 56 0.52 20.55 -35.85
C ILE A 56 -0.09 19.48 -36.74
N ARG A 57 0.72 18.53 -37.26
CA ARG A 57 0.25 17.44 -38.10
C ARG A 57 -0.78 16.56 -37.36
N ARG A 58 -0.49 16.15 -36.15
CA ARG A 58 -1.35 15.30 -35.30
C ARG A 58 -2.63 16.07 -34.91
N SER A 59 -2.51 17.35 -34.59
CA SER A 59 -3.67 18.20 -34.30
C SER A 59 -4.62 18.32 -35.52
N LEU A 60 -4.08 18.43 -36.73
CA LEU A 60 -4.88 18.42 -37.98
C LEU A 60 -5.54 17.06 -38.26
N GLN A 61 -5.06 15.98 -37.65
CA GLN A 61 -5.65 14.65 -37.67
C GLN A 61 -6.71 14.42 -36.57
N GLY A 62 -6.96 15.43 -35.72
CA GLY A 62 -7.97 15.37 -34.67
C GLY A 62 -7.43 15.06 -33.27
N GLU A 63 -6.10 14.95 -33.09
CA GLU A 63 -5.54 14.80 -31.74
C GLU A 63 -5.62 16.13 -30.96
N SER A 64 -6.00 16.02 -29.69
CA SER A 64 -6.05 17.15 -28.76
C SER A 64 -4.79 17.19 -27.91
N PHE A 65 -4.19 18.38 -27.81
CA PHE A 65 -3.02 18.63 -26.97
C PHE A 65 -3.42 19.60 -25.86
N VAL A 66 -3.04 19.27 -24.63
CA VAL A 66 -3.26 20.13 -23.46
C VAL A 66 -1.92 20.46 -22.80
N PRO A 67 -1.75 21.66 -22.23
CA PRO A 67 -0.58 21.99 -21.45
C PRO A 67 -0.37 20.97 -20.33
N LEU A 68 0.89 20.60 -20.05
CA LEU A 68 1.21 19.57 -19.04
C LEU A 68 0.58 19.89 -17.67
N GLY A 69 0.53 21.18 -17.29
CA GLY A 69 -0.10 21.61 -16.04
C GLY A 69 -1.63 21.45 -15.99
N GLN A 70 -2.29 21.19 -17.13
CA GLN A 70 -3.74 20.94 -17.24
C GLN A 70 -4.05 19.47 -17.56
N ALA A 71 -3.02 18.65 -17.80
CA ALA A 71 -3.19 17.24 -18.16
C ALA A 71 -3.51 16.35 -16.96
N PHE A 72 -3.26 16.84 -15.75
CA PHE A 72 -3.44 16.08 -14.51
C PHE A 72 -4.19 16.93 -13.47
N GLU A 73 -5.16 16.31 -12.84
CA GLU A 73 -5.87 16.84 -11.68
C GLU A 73 -5.57 15.95 -10.47
N ILE A 74 -5.17 16.56 -9.34
CA ILE A 74 -4.99 15.83 -8.08
C ILE A 74 -6.38 15.60 -7.49
N THR A 75 -6.92 14.39 -7.68
CA THR A 75 -8.25 14.00 -7.18
C THR A 75 -8.19 13.51 -5.74
N ARG A 76 -7.04 13.04 -5.25
CA ARG A 76 -6.86 12.50 -3.90
C ARG A 76 -5.40 12.55 -3.44
N SER A 77 -5.21 12.84 -2.16
CA SER A 77 -3.92 12.70 -1.45
C SER A 77 -4.10 11.79 -0.25
N ARG A 78 -3.16 10.86 -0.03
CA ARG A 78 -3.17 9.91 1.09
C ARG A 78 -1.83 9.89 1.80
N ALA A 79 -1.89 9.71 3.13
CA ALA A 79 -0.69 9.61 3.93
C ALA A 79 0.04 8.28 3.65
N HIS A 80 1.37 8.32 3.40
CA HIS A 80 2.17 7.15 3.01
C HIS A 80 3.39 6.92 3.90
N GLY A 81 4.16 7.95 4.25
CA GLY A 81 5.49 7.79 4.84
C GLY A 81 5.55 6.95 6.12
N HIS A 82 4.55 7.04 6.99
CA HIS A 82 4.48 6.25 8.23
C HIS A 82 4.14 4.77 7.95
N VAL A 83 3.33 4.48 6.93
CA VAL A 83 3.05 3.12 6.47
C VAL A 83 4.31 2.49 5.89
N GLN A 84 4.99 3.20 5.01
CA GLN A 84 6.24 2.76 4.39
C GLN A 84 7.35 2.48 5.42
N ALA A 85 7.44 3.29 6.47
CA ALA A 85 8.42 3.08 7.53
C ALA A 85 8.18 1.76 8.27
N VAL A 86 6.92 1.46 8.63
CA VAL A 86 6.56 0.20 9.31
C VAL A 86 6.73 -0.99 8.38
N GLU A 87 6.28 -0.89 7.13
CA GLU A 87 6.47 -1.95 6.13
C GLU A 87 7.93 -2.29 5.92
N THR A 88 8.79 -1.27 5.76
CA THR A 88 10.24 -1.45 5.64
C THR A 88 10.84 -2.16 6.86
N ALA A 89 10.40 -1.81 8.07
CA ALA A 89 10.83 -2.48 9.29
C ALA A 89 10.40 -3.95 9.33
N MET A 90 9.15 -4.25 8.96
CA MET A 90 8.63 -5.62 8.86
C MET A 90 9.41 -6.46 7.84
N GLN A 91 9.75 -5.88 6.69
CA GLN A 91 10.57 -6.55 5.66
C GLN A 91 11.98 -6.88 6.19
N ARG A 92 12.64 -5.93 6.87
CA ARG A 92 13.99 -6.11 7.44
C ARG A 92 14.05 -7.25 8.47
N VAL A 93 13.02 -7.42 9.28
CA VAL A 93 12.97 -8.51 10.27
C VAL A 93 12.44 -9.82 9.70
N GLY A 94 12.01 -9.84 8.43
CA GLY A 94 11.43 -11.02 7.78
C GLY A 94 10.06 -11.42 8.35
N PHE A 95 9.25 -10.43 8.78
CA PHE A 95 8.02 -10.64 9.54
C PHE A 95 6.99 -11.46 8.74
N ALA A 96 6.83 -11.21 7.46
CA ALA A 96 5.90 -11.96 6.60
C ALA A 96 6.24 -13.46 6.55
N SER A 97 7.51 -13.82 6.39
CA SER A 97 7.98 -15.22 6.35
C SER A 97 7.90 -15.92 7.73
N LEU A 98 7.99 -15.14 8.81
CA LEU A 98 7.77 -15.65 10.16
C LEU A 98 6.32 -16.15 10.32
N ILE A 99 5.33 -15.38 9.87
CA ILE A 99 3.91 -15.72 9.95
C ILE A 99 3.58 -16.87 9.00
N ALA A 100 3.89 -16.73 7.71
CA ALA A 100 3.66 -17.77 6.70
C ALA A 100 4.66 -17.63 5.54
N ALA A 101 5.22 -18.77 5.11
CA ALA A 101 6.21 -18.77 4.02
C ALA A 101 5.61 -18.37 2.65
N LYS A 102 4.34 -18.73 2.42
CA LYS A 102 3.62 -18.40 1.18
C LYS A 102 2.69 -17.21 1.38
N PRO A 103 2.61 -16.29 0.41
CA PRO A 103 1.61 -15.23 0.39
C PRO A 103 0.19 -15.81 0.40
N CYS A 104 -0.69 -15.21 1.20
CA CYS A 104 -2.12 -15.50 1.20
C CYS A 104 -2.86 -14.29 1.80
N ARG A 105 -4.15 -14.21 1.56
CA ARG A 105 -5.01 -13.11 2.00
C ARG A 105 -4.94 -12.87 3.51
N GLU A 106 -5.02 -13.94 4.31
CA GLU A 106 -5.00 -13.87 5.76
C GLU A 106 -3.66 -13.31 6.28
N ARG A 107 -2.53 -13.71 5.66
CA ARG A 107 -1.22 -13.17 6.00
C ARG A 107 -1.15 -11.68 5.74
N ASP A 108 -1.62 -11.22 4.59
CA ASP A 108 -1.57 -9.83 4.20
C ASP A 108 -2.49 -8.97 5.09
N LEU A 109 -3.66 -9.50 5.48
CA LEU A 109 -4.53 -8.89 6.50
C LEU A 109 -3.86 -8.80 7.88
N VAL A 110 -3.14 -9.83 8.32
CA VAL A 110 -2.39 -9.80 9.59
C VAL A 110 -1.29 -8.73 9.53
N LEU A 111 -0.51 -8.66 8.45
CA LEU A 111 0.52 -7.64 8.27
C LEU A 111 -0.08 -6.23 8.33
N ALA A 112 -1.18 -6.01 7.62
CA ALA A 112 -1.91 -4.74 7.61
C ALA A 112 -2.46 -4.38 8.99
N MET A 113 -3.02 -5.34 9.75
CA MET A 113 -3.49 -5.12 11.12
C MET A 113 -2.37 -4.77 12.08
N VAL A 114 -1.21 -5.43 11.98
CA VAL A 114 -0.05 -5.12 12.83
C VAL A 114 0.50 -3.73 12.50
N ALA A 115 0.64 -3.38 11.21
CA ALA A 115 1.05 -2.05 10.79
C ALA A 115 0.08 -0.97 11.33
N SER A 116 -1.23 -1.22 11.21
CA SER A 116 -2.27 -0.32 11.75
C SER A 116 -2.16 -0.17 13.26
N ARG A 117 -1.90 -1.26 13.98
CA ARG A 117 -1.76 -1.24 15.44
C ARG A 117 -0.58 -0.40 15.90
N ILE A 118 0.48 -0.36 15.11
CA ILE A 118 1.67 0.47 15.40
C ILE A 118 1.40 1.93 15.09
N VAL A 119 0.76 2.23 13.94
CA VAL A 119 0.60 3.60 13.44
C VAL A 119 -0.61 4.32 14.05
N ALA A 120 -1.76 3.64 14.13
CA ALA A 120 -3.03 4.19 14.57
C ALA A 120 -3.89 3.11 15.25
N PRO A 121 -3.65 2.79 16.54
CA PRO A 121 -4.39 1.77 17.29
C PRO A 121 -5.89 2.09 17.36
N GLN A 122 -6.72 1.20 16.80
CA GLN A 122 -8.18 1.38 16.73
C GLN A 122 -8.90 0.02 16.84
N THR A 123 -10.24 0.05 16.95
CA THR A 123 -11.09 -1.13 16.80
C THR A 123 -11.01 -1.67 15.37
N LYS A 124 -11.37 -2.94 15.14
CA LYS A 124 -11.29 -3.56 13.81
C LYS A 124 -12.12 -2.81 12.77
N LEU A 125 -13.34 -2.40 13.11
CA LEU A 125 -14.19 -1.59 12.24
C LEU A 125 -13.56 -0.22 11.94
N ALA A 126 -13.02 0.47 12.93
CA ALA A 126 -12.36 1.76 12.72
C ALA A 126 -11.07 1.60 11.87
N THR A 127 -10.34 0.51 12.04
CA THR A 127 -9.14 0.17 11.26
C THR A 127 -9.46 0.07 9.77
N THR A 128 -10.52 -0.65 9.37
CA THR A 128 -10.90 -0.76 7.95
C THR A 128 -11.25 0.59 7.33
N ARG A 129 -11.90 1.48 8.10
CA ARG A 129 -12.21 2.85 7.65
C ARG A 129 -10.96 3.71 7.52
N TRP A 130 -10.05 3.62 8.49
CA TRP A 130 -8.80 4.37 8.48
C TRP A 130 -7.89 3.95 7.32
N TRP A 131 -7.88 2.70 6.90
CA TRP A 131 -7.13 2.23 5.73
C TRP A 131 -7.43 3.02 4.47
N GLN A 132 -8.64 3.54 4.34
CA GLN A 132 -9.02 4.37 3.18
C GLN A 132 -8.36 5.75 3.17
N THR A 133 -7.80 6.22 4.28
CA THR A 133 -7.14 7.53 4.40
C THR A 133 -5.63 7.47 4.17
N THR A 134 -5.07 6.28 4.06
CA THR A 134 -3.63 6.02 3.87
C THR A 134 -3.39 5.13 2.66
N THR A 135 -2.13 4.85 2.33
CA THR A 135 -1.76 3.88 1.29
C THR A 135 -1.73 2.44 1.79
N LEU A 136 -1.96 2.20 3.09
CA LEU A 136 -1.79 0.89 3.72
C LEU A 136 -2.58 -0.22 3.03
N ALA A 137 -3.82 0.06 2.64
CA ALA A 137 -4.67 -0.95 2.02
C ALA A 137 -4.16 -1.42 0.66
N GLU A 138 -3.55 -0.51 -0.12
CA GLU A 138 -2.91 -0.85 -1.38
C GLU A 138 -1.57 -1.54 -1.17
N ASP A 139 -0.72 -1.01 -0.27
CA ASP A 139 0.62 -1.53 0.00
C ASP A 139 0.56 -3.01 0.46
N PHE A 140 -0.44 -3.36 1.27
CA PHE A 140 -0.69 -4.73 1.73
C PHE A 140 -1.74 -5.51 0.90
N THR A 141 -2.24 -4.95 -0.20
CA THR A 141 -3.22 -5.62 -1.10
C THR A 141 -4.52 -6.04 -0.39
N VAL A 142 -5.05 -5.17 0.48
CA VAL A 142 -6.24 -5.42 1.32
C VAL A 142 -7.32 -4.33 1.18
N SER A 143 -7.37 -3.64 0.04
CA SER A 143 -8.23 -2.47 -0.20
C SER A 143 -9.73 -2.74 -0.05
N ASP A 144 -10.18 -3.96 -0.26
CA ASP A 144 -11.55 -4.43 -0.20
C ASP A 144 -11.90 -5.16 1.12
N ALA A 145 -10.97 -5.17 2.09
CA ALA A 145 -11.16 -5.91 3.33
C ALA A 145 -12.26 -5.33 4.22
N ASN A 146 -13.04 -6.21 4.82
CA ASN A 146 -14.08 -5.91 5.78
C ASN A 146 -13.72 -6.40 7.20
N GLU A 147 -14.51 -5.98 8.20
CA GLU A 147 -14.25 -6.31 9.60
C GLU A 147 -14.25 -7.83 9.87
N SER A 148 -15.15 -8.58 9.24
CA SER A 148 -15.25 -10.04 9.44
C SER A 148 -14.00 -10.77 8.94
N GLU A 149 -13.39 -10.32 7.84
CA GLU A 149 -12.13 -10.86 7.35
C GLU A 149 -10.97 -10.59 8.32
N LEU A 150 -10.97 -9.44 9.03
CA LEU A 150 -9.96 -9.16 10.05
C LEU A 150 -10.06 -10.16 11.21
N TYR A 151 -11.27 -10.47 11.68
CA TYR A 151 -11.46 -11.49 12.72
C TYR A 151 -11.06 -12.89 12.22
N ALA A 152 -11.46 -13.27 11.01
CA ALA A 152 -11.04 -14.55 10.42
C ALA A 152 -9.52 -14.66 10.28
N ALA A 153 -8.84 -13.58 9.91
CA ALA A 153 -7.38 -13.54 9.86
C ALA A 153 -6.72 -13.64 11.24
N MET A 154 -7.36 -13.16 12.31
CA MET A 154 -6.89 -13.36 13.69
C MET A 154 -7.01 -14.84 14.10
N ASP A 155 -8.13 -15.51 13.80
CA ASP A 155 -8.31 -16.95 14.06
C ASP A 155 -7.30 -17.78 13.26
N TRP A 156 -7.07 -17.41 12.01
CA TRP A 156 -6.04 -18.02 11.17
C TRP A 156 -4.63 -17.84 11.75
N LEU A 157 -4.32 -16.67 12.33
CA LEU A 157 -3.04 -16.41 13.01
C LEU A 157 -2.89 -17.26 14.26
N LEU A 158 -3.95 -17.36 15.09
CA LEU A 158 -3.96 -18.14 16.31
C LEU A 158 -3.61 -19.62 16.02
N GLN A 159 -4.17 -20.21 14.95
CA GLN A 159 -3.84 -21.58 14.54
C GLN A 159 -2.34 -21.78 14.20
N ARG A 160 -1.60 -20.71 13.97
CA ARG A 160 -0.16 -20.71 13.64
C ARG A 160 0.75 -20.34 14.80
N GLN A 161 0.17 -20.02 15.95
CA GLN A 161 0.92 -19.53 17.11
C GLN A 161 2.11 -20.43 17.44
N SER A 162 1.90 -21.72 17.68
CA SER A 162 2.96 -22.67 18.05
C SER A 162 4.08 -22.76 16.99
N ALA A 163 3.72 -22.68 15.70
CA ALA A 163 4.71 -22.71 14.62
C ALA A 163 5.53 -21.42 14.56
N ILE A 164 4.92 -20.27 14.85
CA ILE A 164 5.57 -18.97 14.93
C ILE A 164 6.51 -18.94 16.13
N GLU A 165 6.04 -19.34 17.30
CA GLU A 165 6.83 -19.40 18.55
C GLU A 165 8.03 -20.33 18.42
N LYS A 166 7.85 -21.51 17.79
CA LYS A 166 8.98 -22.40 17.49
C LYS A 166 10.05 -21.73 16.61
N LYS A 167 9.67 -20.95 15.63
CA LYS A 167 10.61 -20.21 14.78
C LYS A 167 11.32 -19.11 15.57
N LEU A 168 10.59 -18.41 16.45
CA LEU A 168 11.13 -17.37 17.31
C LEU A 168 12.10 -17.97 18.33
N ALA A 169 11.74 -19.08 18.99
CA ALA A 169 12.61 -19.81 19.89
C ALA A 169 13.91 -20.23 19.19
N THR A 170 13.83 -20.83 18.00
CA THR A 170 15.00 -21.21 17.20
C THR A 170 15.88 -20.01 16.83
N ARG A 171 15.29 -18.84 16.63
CA ARG A 171 16.03 -17.62 16.27
C ARG A 171 16.70 -16.93 17.45
N HIS A 172 16.05 -16.94 18.61
CA HIS A 172 16.40 -16.07 19.73
C HIS A 172 16.93 -16.81 20.96
N LEU A 173 16.61 -18.10 21.16
CA LEU A 173 17.04 -18.87 22.30
C LEU A 173 18.26 -19.75 21.98
N SER A 174 19.09 -19.98 22.97
CA SER A 174 20.22 -20.92 22.95
C SER A 174 20.19 -21.80 24.20
N ALA A 175 20.73 -23.01 24.11
CA ALA A 175 20.81 -23.90 25.26
C ALA A 175 21.57 -23.24 26.43
N GLY A 176 20.96 -23.24 27.62
CA GLY A 176 21.50 -22.58 28.82
C GLY A 176 21.41 -21.06 28.79
N GLY A 177 20.70 -20.45 27.79
CA GLY A 177 20.48 -19.03 27.71
C GLY A 177 19.46 -18.54 28.76
N LEU A 178 19.56 -17.24 29.12
CA LEU A 178 18.63 -16.58 30.00
C LEU A 178 17.33 -16.25 29.24
N VAL A 179 16.18 -16.55 29.82
CA VAL A 179 14.86 -16.10 29.39
C VAL A 179 14.25 -15.18 30.43
N LEU A 180 13.46 -14.21 29.97
CA LEU A 180 12.71 -13.30 30.82
C LEU A 180 11.23 -13.55 30.60
N TYR A 181 10.45 -13.61 31.67
CA TYR A 181 9.01 -13.74 31.62
C TYR A 181 8.35 -12.62 32.41
N ASP A 182 7.35 -11.99 31.82
CA ASP A 182 6.55 -10.96 32.47
C ASP A 182 5.07 -11.23 32.25
N LEU A 183 4.26 -11.02 33.30
CA LEU A 183 2.82 -11.16 33.28
C LEU A 183 2.16 -9.78 33.36
N SER A 184 1.34 -9.47 32.38
CA SER A 184 0.53 -8.25 32.32
C SER A 184 -0.96 -8.61 32.37
N SER A 185 -1.82 -7.61 32.64
CA SER A 185 -3.26 -7.75 32.61
C SER A 185 -3.90 -6.64 31.80
N SER A 186 -5.01 -6.95 31.13
CA SER A 186 -5.87 -5.97 30.50
C SER A 186 -7.28 -6.12 31.03
N TYR A 187 -7.92 -5.03 31.43
CA TYR A 187 -9.32 -5.04 31.83
C TYR A 187 -10.22 -5.30 30.59
N PHE A 188 -11.38 -5.90 30.85
CA PHE A 188 -12.32 -6.28 29.82
C PHE A 188 -13.71 -5.71 30.14
N GLU A 189 -14.25 -4.92 29.23
CA GLU A 189 -15.57 -4.27 29.41
C GLU A 189 -16.73 -5.13 28.89
N GLY A 190 -16.45 -6.18 28.11
CA GLY A 190 -17.45 -7.10 27.59
C GLY A 190 -17.87 -8.16 28.61
N THR A 191 -18.84 -8.98 28.23
CA THR A 191 -19.40 -10.06 29.08
C THR A 191 -19.21 -11.44 28.46
N THR A 192 -18.66 -11.57 27.28
CA THR A 192 -18.64 -12.81 26.46
C THR A 192 -17.29 -13.53 26.47
N CYS A 193 -16.23 -12.96 27.04
CA CYS A 193 -14.92 -13.63 27.08
C CYS A 193 -14.85 -14.63 28.23
N PRO A 194 -14.67 -15.93 27.96
CA PRO A 194 -14.64 -16.96 29.01
C PRO A 194 -13.41 -16.86 29.93
N LEU A 195 -12.32 -16.22 29.48
CA LEU A 195 -11.10 -16.02 30.26
C LEU A 195 -11.18 -14.75 31.14
N ALA A 196 -12.17 -13.87 30.91
CA ALA A 196 -12.30 -12.65 31.64
C ALA A 196 -12.88 -12.89 33.03
N THR A 197 -12.04 -12.76 34.06
CA THR A 197 -12.42 -12.93 35.47
C THR A 197 -11.93 -11.75 36.30
N ARG A 198 -12.51 -11.59 37.51
CA ARG A 198 -12.02 -10.57 38.46
C ARG A 198 -10.77 -11.09 39.15
N GLY A 199 -9.72 -10.28 39.15
CA GLY A 199 -8.43 -10.61 39.73
C GLY A 199 -7.71 -9.38 40.24
N TYR A 200 -6.45 -9.54 40.61
CA TYR A 200 -5.60 -8.42 40.99
C TYR A 200 -5.31 -7.55 39.77
N SER A 201 -5.78 -6.30 39.83
CA SER A 201 -5.57 -5.35 38.73
C SER A 201 -4.25 -4.62 38.89
N ARG A 202 -3.32 -4.82 37.94
CA ARG A 202 -2.05 -4.09 37.88
C ARG A 202 -2.23 -2.62 37.44
N ASP A 203 -3.34 -2.34 36.73
CA ASP A 203 -3.65 -1.00 36.20
C ASP A 203 -4.54 -0.16 37.15
N GLY A 204 -4.76 -0.64 38.40
CA GLY A 204 -5.62 0.05 39.36
C GLY A 204 -7.12 0.03 39.03
N LYS A 205 -7.56 -0.79 38.07
CA LYS A 205 -8.97 -0.98 37.67
C LYS A 205 -9.65 -2.03 38.52
N HIS A 206 -9.78 -1.75 39.84
CA HIS A 206 -10.37 -2.69 40.77
C HIS A 206 -11.84 -3.00 40.44
N GLY A 207 -12.20 -4.28 40.56
CA GLY A 207 -13.56 -4.76 40.34
C GLY A 207 -13.97 -4.98 38.88
N MET A 208 -13.11 -4.62 37.91
CA MET A 208 -13.33 -4.94 36.50
C MET A 208 -12.91 -6.37 36.19
N LEU A 209 -13.58 -6.97 35.18
CA LEU A 209 -13.09 -8.20 34.55
C LEU A 209 -11.75 -7.91 33.88
N GLN A 210 -10.84 -8.88 33.86
CA GLN A 210 -9.55 -8.78 33.21
C GLN A 210 -9.13 -10.11 32.61
N VAL A 211 -8.18 -10.06 31.70
CA VAL A 211 -7.47 -11.21 31.12
C VAL A 211 -5.99 -11.00 31.39
N ASN A 212 -5.29 -12.04 31.83
CA ASN A 212 -3.86 -12.02 32.01
C ASN A 212 -3.15 -12.56 30.77
N TYR A 213 -2.00 -11.99 30.43
CA TYR A 213 -1.15 -12.49 29.35
C TYR A 213 0.31 -12.42 29.75
N GLY A 214 1.02 -13.49 29.46
CA GLY A 214 2.45 -13.65 29.71
C GLY A 214 3.23 -13.46 28.44
N LEU A 215 4.39 -12.83 28.55
CA LEU A 215 5.35 -12.65 27.46
C LEU A 215 6.67 -13.28 27.85
N LEU A 216 7.13 -14.25 27.08
CA LEU A 216 8.45 -14.83 27.18
C LEU A 216 9.39 -14.16 26.17
N THR A 217 10.57 -13.72 26.63
CA THR A 217 11.57 -13.07 25.77
C THR A 217 12.96 -13.68 26.01
N ASP A 218 13.89 -13.43 25.07
CA ASP A 218 15.31 -13.65 25.31
C ASP A 218 15.89 -12.56 26.23
N ALA A 219 17.16 -12.67 26.60
CA ALA A 219 17.87 -11.71 27.46
C ALA A 219 17.93 -10.28 26.89
N ARG A 220 17.67 -10.08 25.60
CA ARG A 220 17.63 -8.77 24.91
C ARG A 220 16.22 -8.19 24.83
N GLY A 221 15.22 -8.92 25.33
CA GLY A 221 13.81 -8.54 25.22
C GLY A 221 13.16 -8.90 23.89
N CYS A 222 13.78 -9.76 23.05
CA CYS A 222 13.15 -10.22 21.83
C CYS A 222 12.03 -11.23 22.17
N PRO A 223 10.78 -11.02 21.76
CA PRO A 223 9.66 -11.89 22.11
C PRO A 223 9.82 -13.27 21.46
N VAL A 224 9.50 -14.30 22.22
CA VAL A 224 9.58 -15.70 21.81
C VAL A 224 8.22 -16.39 21.86
N ALA A 225 7.49 -16.19 22.94
CA ALA A 225 6.16 -16.78 23.12
C ALA A 225 5.24 -15.84 23.89
N VAL A 226 3.94 -16.00 23.67
CA VAL A 226 2.87 -15.32 24.42
C VAL A 226 1.83 -16.32 24.89
N SER A 227 1.44 -16.23 26.16
CA SER A 227 0.37 -17.03 26.74
C SER A 227 -0.78 -16.14 27.23
N VAL A 228 -1.98 -16.68 27.24
CA VAL A 228 -3.18 -15.99 27.72
C VAL A 228 -3.81 -16.83 28.82
N HIS A 229 -4.11 -16.22 29.97
CA HIS A 229 -4.62 -16.88 31.15
C HIS A 229 -5.88 -16.18 31.67
N GLU A 230 -6.66 -16.91 32.45
CA GLU A 230 -7.77 -16.30 33.20
C GLU A 230 -7.28 -15.15 34.07
N GLY A 231 -8.09 -14.10 34.18
CA GLY A 231 -7.72 -12.86 34.87
C GLY A 231 -7.41 -12.98 36.37
N ASN A 232 -7.76 -14.09 37.02
CA ASN A 232 -7.44 -14.39 38.42
C ASN A 232 -6.22 -15.33 38.59
N THR A 233 -5.57 -15.74 37.52
CA THR A 233 -4.40 -16.61 37.58
C THR A 233 -3.21 -15.89 38.20
N SER A 234 -2.57 -16.51 39.19
CA SER A 234 -1.38 -15.95 39.85
C SER A 234 -0.11 -16.14 39.02
N ASP A 235 0.86 -15.24 39.18
CA ASP A 235 2.12 -15.23 38.44
C ASP A 235 2.89 -16.56 38.55
N SER A 236 2.91 -17.14 39.76
CA SER A 236 3.59 -18.42 40.01
C SER A 236 3.02 -19.60 39.23
N LYS A 237 1.70 -19.56 38.89
CA LYS A 237 1.05 -20.61 38.12
C LYS A 237 1.23 -20.46 36.61
N THR A 238 1.55 -19.26 36.12
CA THR A 238 1.74 -19.00 34.69
C THR A 238 3.17 -19.26 34.24
N PHE A 239 4.16 -19.16 35.13
CA PHE A 239 5.59 -19.30 34.78
C PHE A 239 6.00 -20.74 34.49
N LEU A 240 5.60 -21.70 35.31
CA LEU A 240 6.05 -23.11 35.22
C LEU A 240 5.72 -23.81 33.88
N PRO A 241 4.58 -23.59 33.23
CA PRO A 241 4.29 -24.21 31.93
C PRO A 241 5.07 -23.64 30.76
N GLU A 242 5.71 -22.47 30.92
CA GLU A 242 6.38 -21.71 29.82
C GLU A 242 7.91 -21.99 29.78
N VAL A 243 8.48 -22.64 30.77
CA VAL A 243 9.91 -22.97 30.90
C VAL A 243 10.14 -24.47 30.69
#